data_8c8a3cc51f422bede42face38433f108
#
_entry.id   8c8a3cc51f422bede42face38433f108
#
_cell.length_a   1.000
_cell.length_b   1.000
_cell.length_c   1.000
_cell.angle_alpha   90.00
_cell.angle_beta   90.00
_cell.angle_gamma   90.00
#
_symmetry.space_group_name_H-M   'P 1'
#
loop_
_entity.id
_entity.type
_entity.pdbx_description
1 polymer ?
#
loop_
_entity_poly.entity_id
_entity_poly.type
_entity_poly.pdbx_seq_one_letter_code
_entity_poly.pdbx_strand_id
1 'polypeptide(L)'
;MSKEAIEMIRKMDMEQVENQFVLQCAPLIAGLKMSNLFIIRKNHLRRLCALLQNSGIRCRVLYLDGDKLTVLLYNPAMLAIYMRNKRVTTILMENGYEQFDLESILLEFGRRYRSYRTENKSFPHELGLLLGYPIDDVEGFITVSYTHLTLPTT
;
A
#
# COMPACT_ATOMS: atom_id res chain seq x y z
N MET A 1 17.05 -26.71 -20.95
CA MET A 1 16.33 -25.55 -21.50
C MET A 1 17.31 -24.72 -22.33
N SER A 2 16.94 -24.33 -23.51
CA SER A 2 17.82 -23.56 -24.37
C SER A 2 18.00 -22.13 -23.84
N LYS A 3 19.13 -21.52 -24.25
CA LYS A 3 19.46 -20.13 -23.91
C LYS A 3 18.37 -19.17 -24.39
N GLU A 4 17.83 -19.45 -25.58
CA GLU A 4 16.76 -18.67 -26.21
C GLU A 4 15.45 -18.75 -25.42
N ALA A 5 15.10 -19.93 -24.87
CA ALA A 5 13.92 -20.12 -24.05
C ALA A 5 14.05 -19.35 -22.73
N ILE A 6 15.24 -19.34 -22.12
CA ILE A 6 15.51 -18.59 -20.88
C ILE A 6 15.36 -17.09 -21.12
N GLU A 7 15.91 -16.57 -22.21
CA GLU A 7 15.77 -15.16 -22.58
C GLU A 7 14.32 -14.76 -22.82
N MET A 8 13.56 -15.64 -23.47
CA MET A 8 12.14 -15.42 -23.74
C MET A 8 11.34 -15.34 -22.44
N ILE A 9 11.61 -16.25 -21.48
CA ILE A 9 10.95 -16.22 -20.15
C ILE A 9 11.31 -14.94 -19.40
N ARG A 10 12.56 -14.51 -19.41
CA ARG A 10 12.99 -13.26 -18.79
C ARG A 10 12.30 -12.04 -19.40
N LYS A 11 12.18 -12.03 -20.72
CA LYS A 11 11.49 -10.95 -21.42
C LYS A 11 10.01 -10.90 -21.06
N MET A 12 9.34 -12.05 -20.96
CA MET A 12 7.95 -12.16 -20.55
C MET A 12 7.76 -11.66 -19.11
N ASP A 13 8.65 -12.02 -18.19
CA ASP A 13 8.61 -11.54 -16.81
C ASP A 13 8.74 -10.01 -16.73
N MET A 14 9.61 -9.42 -17.52
CA MET A 14 9.78 -7.97 -17.59
C MET A 14 8.55 -7.28 -18.16
N GLU A 15 7.95 -7.86 -19.20
CA GLU A 15 6.70 -7.35 -19.78
C GLU A 15 5.55 -7.45 -18.76
N GLN A 16 5.52 -8.50 -17.95
CA GLN A 16 4.50 -8.64 -16.90
C GLN A 16 4.62 -7.54 -15.84
N VAL A 17 5.83 -7.19 -15.41
CA VAL A 17 6.05 -6.09 -14.46
C VAL A 17 5.58 -4.77 -15.07
N GLU A 18 5.93 -4.49 -16.31
CA GLU A 18 5.50 -3.28 -17.01
C GLU A 18 3.98 -3.24 -17.19
N ASN A 19 3.36 -4.36 -17.57
CA ASN A 19 1.92 -4.47 -17.71
C ASN A 19 1.20 -4.27 -16.37
N GLN A 20 1.69 -4.86 -15.29
CA GLN A 20 1.15 -4.65 -13.94
C GLN A 20 1.27 -3.19 -13.52
N PHE A 21 2.41 -2.55 -13.81
CA PHE A 21 2.62 -1.14 -13.55
C PHE A 21 1.57 -0.30 -14.29
N VAL A 22 1.40 -0.52 -15.58
CA VAL A 22 0.43 0.22 -16.40
C VAL A 22 -0.99 0.03 -15.88
N LEU A 23 -1.40 -1.22 -15.63
CA LEU A 23 -2.78 -1.53 -15.22
C LEU A 23 -3.10 -1.01 -13.80
N GLN A 24 -2.17 -1.15 -12.85
CA GLN A 24 -2.40 -0.78 -11.46
C GLN A 24 -2.01 0.65 -11.14
N CYS A 25 -1.06 1.22 -11.86
CA CYS A 25 -0.55 2.56 -11.61
C CYS A 25 -1.08 3.63 -12.55
N ALA A 26 -1.74 3.26 -13.64
CA ALA A 26 -2.35 4.23 -14.54
C ALA A 26 -3.29 5.21 -13.81
N PRO A 27 -4.18 4.77 -12.92
CA PRO A 27 -5.02 5.69 -12.14
C PRO A 27 -4.21 6.62 -11.22
N LEU A 28 -3.08 6.14 -10.68
CA LEU A 28 -2.17 6.95 -9.86
C LEU A 28 -1.52 8.05 -10.69
N ILE A 29 -0.99 7.69 -11.84
CA ILE A 29 -0.31 8.62 -12.75
C ILE A 29 -1.29 9.66 -13.29
N ALA A 30 -2.51 9.24 -13.57
CA ALA A 30 -3.59 10.12 -14.04
C ALA A 30 -4.17 11.02 -12.94
N GLY A 31 -3.77 10.85 -11.69
CA GLY A 31 -4.28 11.63 -10.57
C GLY A 31 -5.68 11.24 -10.12
N LEU A 32 -6.17 10.08 -10.54
CA LEU A 32 -7.49 9.57 -10.16
C LEU A 32 -7.47 8.78 -8.86
N LYS A 33 -6.30 8.31 -8.44
CA LYS A 33 -6.10 7.54 -7.22
C LYS A 33 -4.83 8.02 -6.52
N MET A 34 -4.85 8.06 -5.19
CA MET A 34 -3.73 8.56 -4.39
C MET A 34 -2.64 7.52 -4.17
N SER A 35 -3.02 6.26 -4.05
CA SER A 35 -2.10 5.18 -3.73
C SER A 35 -2.65 3.84 -4.17
N ASN A 36 -1.77 2.84 -4.23
CA ASN A 36 -2.15 1.47 -4.49
C ASN A 36 -1.17 0.52 -3.81
N LEU A 37 -1.68 -0.63 -3.39
CA LEU A 37 -0.86 -1.69 -2.82
C LEU A 37 -0.47 -2.66 -3.93
N PHE A 38 0.80 -3.06 -3.94
CA PHE A 38 1.35 -3.81 -5.05
C PHE A 38 2.27 -4.90 -4.51
N ILE A 39 2.11 -6.13 -4.98
CA ILE A 39 2.98 -7.24 -4.60
C ILE A 39 3.84 -7.61 -5.81
N ILE A 40 5.15 -7.54 -5.64
CA ILE A 40 6.12 -7.82 -6.69
C ILE A 40 7.17 -8.80 -6.18
N ARG A 41 7.89 -9.42 -7.11
CA ARG A 41 9.10 -10.16 -6.75
C ARG A 41 10.22 -9.18 -6.41
N LYS A 42 11.02 -9.55 -5.42
CA LYS A 42 12.14 -8.75 -4.93
C LYS A 42 13.08 -8.31 -6.07
N ASN A 43 13.34 -9.19 -7.03
CA ASN A 43 14.24 -8.89 -8.15
C ASN A 43 13.65 -7.88 -9.15
N HIS A 44 12.36 -7.56 -9.07
CA HIS A 44 11.72 -6.57 -9.92
C HIS A 44 11.69 -5.16 -9.32
N LEU A 45 12.17 -4.99 -8.08
CA LEU A 45 12.11 -3.69 -7.39
C LEU A 45 12.88 -2.60 -8.14
N ARG A 46 14.07 -2.91 -8.63
CA ARG A 46 14.87 -1.94 -9.41
C ARG A 46 14.14 -1.50 -10.66
N ARG A 47 13.50 -2.43 -11.35
CA ARG A 47 12.74 -2.14 -12.57
C ARG A 47 11.55 -1.24 -12.25
N LEU A 48 10.84 -1.56 -11.18
CA LEU A 48 9.71 -0.73 -10.74
C LEU A 48 10.17 0.69 -10.41
N CYS A 49 11.25 0.84 -9.63
CA CYS A 49 11.79 2.15 -9.29
C CYS A 49 12.20 2.95 -10.54
N ALA A 50 12.79 2.29 -11.53
CA ALA A 50 13.15 2.93 -12.79
C ALA A 50 11.91 3.43 -13.55
N LEU A 51 10.83 2.65 -13.56
CA LEU A 51 9.57 3.04 -14.20
C LEU A 51 8.89 4.21 -13.48
N LEU A 52 9.12 4.37 -12.18
CA LEU A 52 8.53 5.44 -11.38
C LEU A 52 9.29 6.78 -11.49
N GLN A 53 10.49 6.78 -12.07
CA GLN A 53 11.27 8.02 -12.22
C GLN A 53 10.48 9.05 -13.01
N ASN A 54 10.46 10.28 -12.51
CA ASN A 54 9.77 11.42 -13.12
C ASN A 54 8.24 11.29 -13.20
N SER A 55 7.66 10.26 -12.57
CA SER A 55 6.20 10.08 -12.57
C SER A 55 5.48 10.85 -11.46
N GLY A 56 6.22 11.33 -10.45
CA GLY A 56 5.62 11.90 -9.25
C GLY A 56 5.10 10.86 -8.25
N ILE A 57 5.22 9.58 -8.57
CA ILE A 57 4.80 8.47 -7.72
C ILE A 57 6.00 7.94 -6.95
N ARG A 58 5.83 7.69 -5.66
CA ARG A 58 6.85 7.08 -4.80
C ARG A 58 6.48 5.66 -4.44
N CYS A 59 7.50 4.86 -4.17
CA CYS A 59 7.38 3.47 -3.76
C CYS A 59 7.92 3.32 -2.34
N ARG A 60 7.11 2.73 -1.46
CA ARG A 60 7.53 2.40 -0.10
C ARG A 60 7.38 0.91 0.12
N VAL A 61 8.47 0.25 0.48
CA VAL A 61 8.44 -1.18 0.81
C VAL A 61 7.83 -1.34 2.20
N LEU A 62 6.75 -2.12 2.29
CA LEU A 62 6.08 -2.38 3.56
C LEU A 62 6.55 -3.67 4.19
N TYR A 63 6.76 -4.71 3.40
CA TYR A 63 7.06 -6.04 3.93
C TYR A 63 7.76 -6.92 2.90
N LEU A 64 8.72 -7.69 3.37
CA LEU A 64 9.41 -8.71 2.57
C LEU A 64 9.03 -10.09 3.10
N ASP A 65 8.47 -10.92 2.23
CA ASP A 65 8.11 -12.31 2.51
C ASP A 65 8.81 -13.21 1.48
N GLY A 66 9.92 -13.82 1.89
CA GLY A 66 10.73 -14.62 0.99
C GLY A 66 11.27 -13.77 -0.16
N ASP A 67 10.83 -14.06 -1.38
CA ASP A 67 11.19 -13.31 -2.58
C ASP A 67 10.13 -12.28 -3.01
N LYS A 68 9.04 -12.14 -2.24
CA LYS A 68 7.95 -11.22 -2.54
C LYS A 68 7.99 -9.99 -1.66
N LEU A 69 7.83 -8.83 -2.31
CA LEU A 69 7.73 -7.53 -1.63
C LEU A 69 6.31 -7.00 -1.73
N THR A 70 5.77 -6.55 -0.60
CA THR A 70 4.58 -5.72 -0.60
C THR A 70 5.03 -4.27 -0.58
N VAL A 71 4.61 -3.50 -1.58
CA VAL A 71 4.98 -2.10 -1.72
C VAL A 71 3.73 -1.24 -1.80
N LEU A 72 3.83 -0.05 -1.25
CA LEU A 72 2.83 1.00 -1.41
C LEU A 72 3.34 1.99 -2.44
N LEU A 73 2.60 2.16 -3.51
CA LEU A 73 2.84 3.18 -4.52
C LEU A 73 1.90 4.33 -4.23
N TYR A 74 2.42 5.56 -4.15
CA TYR A 74 1.59 6.70 -3.75
C TYR A 74 2.06 7.99 -4.39
N ASN A 75 1.09 8.90 -4.58
CA ASN A 75 1.36 10.28 -4.97
C ASN A 75 1.51 11.08 -3.68
N PRO A 76 2.72 11.53 -3.32
CA PRO A 76 2.94 12.19 -2.02
C PRO A 76 2.18 13.51 -1.89
N ALA A 77 2.03 14.26 -2.96
CA ALA A 77 1.30 15.54 -2.92
C ALA A 77 -0.19 15.32 -2.65
N MET A 78 -0.82 14.41 -3.38
CA MET A 78 -2.24 14.10 -3.20
C MET A 78 -2.51 13.49 -1.82
N LEU A 79 -1.67 12.55 -1.42
CA LEU A 79 -1.85 11.85 -0.15
C LEU A 79 -1.66 12.80 1.04
N ALA A 80 -0.68 13.71 0.98
CA ALA A 80 -0.46 14.70 2.03
C ALA A 80 -1.67 15.62 2.21
N ILE A 81 -2.30 16.05 1.11
CA ILE A 81 -3.52 16.88 1.17
C ILE A 81 -4.67 16.09 1.79
N TYR A 82 -4.87 14.85 1.36
CA TYR A 82 -5.94 14.00 1.88
C TYR A 82 -5.78 13.73 3.38
N MET A 83 -4.56 13.51 3.85
CA MET A 83 -4.28 13.26 5.26
C MET A 83 -4.55 14.46 6.16
N ARG A 84 -4.74 15.66 5.60
CA ARG A 84 -5.13 16.88 6.34
C ARG A 84 -6.64 16.95 6.58
N ASN A 85 -7.44 16.12 5.95
CA ASN A 85 -8.88 16.07 6.17
C ASN A 85 -9.16 15.77 7.65
N LYS A 86 -10.04 16.53 8.27
CA LYS A 86 -10.33 16.42 9.71
C LYS A 86 -10.88 15.04 10.10
N ARG A 87 -11.72 14.45 9.27
CA ARG A 87 -12.25 13.11 9.51
C ARG A 87 -11.14 12.06 9.48
N VAL A 88 -10.26 12.18 8.51
CA VAL A 88 -9.11 11.28 8.36
C VAL A 88 -8.19 11.40 9.59
N THR A 89 -7.85 12.61 9.97
CA THR A 89 -7.02 12.88 11.16
C THR A 89 -7.67 12.31 12.42
N THR A 90 -8.97 12.49 12.58
CA THR A 90 -9.72 11.97 13.72
C THR A 90 -9.64 10.44 13.79
N ILE A 91 -9.86 9.77 12.66
CA ILE A 91 -9.78 8.30 12.60
C ILE A 91 -8.38 7.83 12.97
N LEU A 92 -7.34 8.47 12.41
CA LEU A 92 -5.97 8.12 12.73
C LEU A 92 -5.66 8.34 14.21
N MET A 93 -6.10 9.45 14.79
CA MET A 93 -5.92 9.75 16.19
C MET A 93 -6.61 8.71 17.09
N GLU A 94 -7.84 8.34 16.78
CA GLU A 94 -8.59 7.32 17.51
C GLU A 94 -7.94 5.95 17.42
N ASN A 95 -7.16 5.69 16.36
CA ASN A 95 -6.42 4.46 16.17
C ASN A 95 -4.97 4.54 16.66
N GLY A 96 -4.64 5.57 17.44
CA GLY A 96 -3.35 5.65 18.13
C GLY A 96 -2.22 6.32 17.34
N TYR A 97 -2.51 6.98 16.24
CA TYR A 97 -1.53 7.79 15.54
C TYR A 97 -1.31 9.09 16.30
N GLU A 98 -0.06 9.45 16.53
CA GLU A 98 0.29 10.62 17.34
C GLU A 98 0.86 11.77 16.50
N GLN A 99 1.40 11.48 15.33
CA GLN A 99 1.95 12.46 14.40
C GLN A 99 1.23 12.36 13.07
N PHE A 100 0.92 13.52 12.46
CA PHE A 100 0.02 13.59 11.32
C PHE A 100 0.67 14.13 10.04
N ASP A 101 1.98 14.30 10.03
CA ASP A 101 2.71 14.51 8.78
C ASP A 101 2.76 13.19 8.00
N LEU A 102 2.81 13.29 6.68
CA LEU A 102 2.71 12.12 5.81
C LEU A 102 3.78 11.08 6.11
N GLU A 103 5.03 11.49 6.31
CA GLU A 103 6.12 10.56 6.55
C GLU A 103 5.92 9.77 7.85
N SER A 104 5.48 10.44 8.91
CA SER A 104 5.20 9.79 10.20
C SER A 104 4.02 8.83 10.10
N ILE A 105 2.97 9.20 9.36
CA ILE A 105 1.82 8.32 9.13
C ILE A 105 2.26 7.06 8.38
N LEU A 106 3.03 7.21 7.32
CA LEU A 106 3.50 6.08 6.52
C LEU A 106 4.45 5.17 7.31
N LEU A 107 5.29 5.76 8.15
CA LEU A 107 6.20 5.01 9.01
C LEU A 107 5.42 4.15 10.02
N GLU A 108 4.46 4.73 10.70
CA GLU A 108 3.62 4.02 11.68
C GLU A 108 2.75 2.97 11.00
N PHE A 109 2.18 3.29 9.85
CA PHE A 109 1.42 2.33 9.07
C PHE A 109 2.28 1.13 8.67
N GLY A 110 3.50 1.38 8.18
CA GLY A 110 4.43 0.30 7.82
C GLY A 110 4.76 -0.60 9.01
N ARG A 111 4.96 -0.01 10.19
CA ARG A 111 5.19 -0.76 11.44
C ARG A 111 4.00 -1.68 11.76
N ARG A 112 2.79 -1.15 11.67
CA ARG A 112 1.55 -1.92 11.95
C ARG A 112 1.33 -3.02 10.91
N TYR A 113 1.62 -2.74 9.66
CA TYR A 113 1.52 -3.75 8.61
C TYR A 113 2.49 -4.91 8.84
N ARG A 114 3.73 -4.61 9.23
CA ARG A 114 4.71 -5.64 9.57
C ARG A 114 4.26 -6.46 10.78
N SER A 115 3.73 -5.83 11.82
CA SER A 115 3.20 -6.54 12.99
C SER A 115 2.04 -7.46 12.61
N TYR A 116 1.17 -7.02 11.74
CA TYR A 116 0.10 -7.85 11.20
C TYR A 116 0.66 -9.11 10.51
N ARG A 117 1.69 -8.94 9.67
CA ARG A 117 2.27 -10.03 8.90
C ARG A 117 3.13 -10.98 9.73
N THR A 118 3.83 -10.48 10.73
CA THR A 118 4.82 -11.26 11.51
C THR A 118 4.30 -11.72 12.87
N GLU A 119 3.47 -10.94 13.53
CA GLU A 119 3.00 -11.19 14.89
C GLU A 119 1.53 -11.62 14.95
N ASN A 120 0.91 -11.79 13.80
CA ASN A 120 -0.50 -12.18 13.68
C ASN A 120 -1.46 -11.22 14.40
N LYS A 121 -1.11 -9.93 14.44
CA LYS A 121 -1.96 -8.89 14.99
C LYS A 121 -3.06 -8.51 13.99
N SER A 122 -4.00 -7.69 14.44
CA SER A 122 -5.12 -7.23 13.61
C SER A 122 -4.64 -6.52 12.35
N PHE A 123 -5.36 -6.72 11.27
CA PHE A 123 -5.13 -5.99 10.02
C PHE A 123 -5.34 -4.48 10.27
N PRO A 124 -4.43 -3.62 9.79
CA PRO A 124 -4.61 -2.18 9.96
C PRO A 124 -5.66 -1.65 8.98
N HIS A 125 -6.90 -1.51 9.46
CA HIS A 125 -8.03 -1.09 8.62
C HIS A 125 -7.88 0.34 8.10
N GLU A 126 -7.06 1.17 8.72
CA GLU A 126 -6.70 2.50 8.24
C GLU A 126 -5.98 2.48 6.89
N LEU A 127 -5.54 1.31 6.42
CA LEU A 127 -5.03 1.15 5.06
C LEU A 127 -6.08 1.62 4.03
N GLY A 128 -7.36 1.41 4.32
CA GLY A 128 -8.43 1.90 3.47
C GLY A 128 -8.37 3.39 3.22
N LEU A 129 -8.00 4.19 4.23
CA LEU A 129 -7.81 5.62 4.07
C LEU A 129 -6.68 5.92 3.09
N LEU A 130 -5.55 5.24 3.25
CA LEU A 130 -4.41 5.41 2.35
C LEU A 130 -4.75 5.02 0.92
N LEU A 131 -5.56 3.99 0.73
CA LEU A 131 -5.97 3.51 -0.59
C LEU A 131 -7.14 4.29 -1.21
N GLY A 132 -7.66 5.29 -0.49
CA GLY A 132 -8.72 6.13 -1.00
C GLY A 132 -10.12 5.53 -0.96
N TYR A 133 -10.36 4.54 -0.13
CA TYR A 133 -11.71 4.05 0.10
C TYR A 133 -12.55 5.15 0.77
N PRO A 134 -13.88 5.17 0.54
CA PRO A 134 -14.73 6.13 1.22
C PRO A 134 -14.55 6.09 2.74
N ILE A 135 -14.48 7.25 3.35
CA ILE A 135 -14.22 7.36 4.80
C ILE A 135 -15.29 6.61 5.61
N ASP A 136 -16.55 6.69 5.18
CA ASP A 136 -17.63 5.97 5.85
C ASP A 136 -17.43 4.46 5.84
N ASP A 137 -16.93 3.91 4.73
CA ASP A 137 -16.64 2.49 4.62
C ASP A 137 -15.51 2.08 5.56
N VAL A 138 -14.46 2.91 5.67
CA VAL A 138 -13.33 2.63 6.57
C VAL A 138 -13.79 2.67 8.03
N GLU A 139 -14.57 3.68 8.42
CA GLU A 139 -15.16 3.75 9.76
C GLU A 139 -16.03 2.53 10.05
N GLY A 140 -16.82 2.10 9.07
CA GLY A 140 -17.65 0.91 9.18
C GLY A 140 -16.83 -0.35 9.43
N PHE A 141 -15.75 -0.55 8.69
CA PHE A 141 -14.85 -1.70 8.86
C PHE A 141 -14.20 -1.69 10.25
N ILE A 142 -13.74 -0.56 10.73
CA ILE A 142 -13.12 -0.42 12.04
C ILE A 142 -14.17 -0.74 13.13
N THR A 143 -15.36 -0.19 13.03
CA THR A 143 -16.44 -0.42 13.98
C THR A 143 -16.86 -1.89 14.03
N VAL A 144 -17.04 -2.54 12.87
CA VAL A 144 -17.40 -3.95 12.78
C VAL A 144 -16.30 -4.82 13.39
N SER A 145 -15.05 -4.55 13.07
CA SER A 145 -13.91 -5.27 13.62
C SER A 145 -13.85 -5.16 15.14
N TYR A 146 -14.04 -3.94 15.68
CA TYR A 146 -14.06 -3.69 17.12
C TYR A 146 -15.24 -4.40 17.79
N THR A 147 -16.44 -4.29 17.21
CA THR A 147 -17.64 -4.94 17.72
C THR A 147 -17.50 -6.45 17.73
N HIS A 148 -16.91 -7.02 16.68
CA HIS A 148 -16.67 -8.45 16.59
C HIS A 148 -15.71 -8.94 17.68
N LEU A 149 -14.71 -8.14 18.03
CA LEU A 149 -13.75 -8.47 19.08
C LEU A 149 -14.36 -8.33 20.49
N THR A 150 -15.37 -7.47 20.65
CA THR A 150 -16.00 -7.19 21.95
C THR A 150 -17.25 -8.02 22.22
N LEU A 151 -17.84 -8.63 21.21
CA LEU A 151 -18.99 -9.51 21.39
C LEU A 151 -18.55 -10.77 22.16
N PRO A 152 -19.19 -11.06 23.30
CA PRO A 152 -18.91 -12.30 24.00
C PRO A 152 -19.27 -13.46 23.09
N THR A 153 -18.31 -14.33 22.84
CA THR A 153 -18.51 -15.58 22.15
C THR A 153 -19.30 -16.49 23.08
N THR A 154 -20.59 -16.45 22.98
CA THR A 154 -21.45 -17.46 23.59
C THR A 154 -21.72 -18.56 22.60
#